data_927afe4e2b185b768520224bd25b2867
#
_entry.id   927afe4e2b185b768520224bd25b2867
#
_cell.length_a   1.000
_cell.length_b   1.000
_cell.length_c   1.000
_cell.angle_alpha   90.00
_cell.angle_beta   90.00
_cell.angle_gamma   90.00
#
_symmetry.space_group_name_H-M   'P 1'
#
loop_
_entity.id
_entity.type
_entity.pdbx_description
1 polymer ?
#
loop_
_entity_poly.entity_id
_entity_poly.type
_entity_poly.pdbx_seq_one_letter_code
_entity_poly.pdbx_strand_id
1 'polypeptide(L)'
;MKKFTNLLFLCFLLMVLHSCGSDDSNDVMVVDDDPIVMTDDDPVDMTDDVVPPTSGFVPCENGMAGDFPCDGFDLLGRIGLSQFSAQSANDIWGWTDTTTGNEYALIGLNNGTAFVDVTDTENMIYLGKLPSASGSSIWRDVKIYQDFAFIVAEASGHGMQVFDLTRLRNVSNPPQNFNQDARYTGIGNAHNIVINEEMGYAYPVGTARNDPFRGGVHFVDIQNPTSPTGAGGYGDNGYTHDAQVVTYNGPDADYTGREIFIGSNEDQIAIADITDKTNPVEISTLSYSNLGYTHQGWFTEDQRFFLLGDELDETSFGFNSRTLVFDMQDLDNPRLHTTYLGPTGAIDHNGYVLGSEFYLANYTAGVRVLDISNIEDRSISEIGFFDTFPANNTASFNGVWSVYPYLASGKILVSDSNTGLYIIKKSE
;
A
#
# COMPACT_ATOMS: atom_id res chain seq x y z
N MET A 1 16.58 -34.80 -78.06
CA MET A 1 17.24 -33.99 -79.14
C MET A 1 17.45 -32.56 -78.59
N LYS A 2 18.74 -32.14 -78.66
CA LYS A 2 19.28 -30.79 -78.63
C LYS A 2 18.97 -29.94 -77.35
N LYS A 3 19.92 -29.76 -76.43
CA LYS A 3 21.19 -29.01 -76.42
C LYS A 3 20.96 -27.49 -76.58
N PHE A 4 21.32 -26.65 -75.62
CA PHE A 4 22.47 -25.74 -75.47
C PHE A 4 22.14 -24.70 -74.32
N THR A 5 22.85 -24.55 -73.28
CA THR A 5 24.18 -24.08 -72.95
C THR A 5 24.28 -22.53 -72.84
N ASN A 6 24.76 -22.08 -71.65
CA ASN A 6 25.58 -20.88 -71.32
C ASN A 6 24.86 -19.52 -71.28
N LEU A 7 25.20 -18.53 -70.46
CA LEU A 7 26.49 -18.10 -69.91
C LEU A 7 26.23 -17.00 -68.86
N LEU A 8 27.10 -16.92 -67.87
CA LEU A 8 27.30 -15.85 -66.86
C LEU A 8 27.16 -14.43 -67.43
N PHE A 9 26.62 -13.51 -66.63
CA PHE A 9 27.27 -12.21 -66.37
C PHE A 9 26.88 -11.62 -65.04
N LEU A 10 27.89 -11.18 -64.30
CA LEU A 10 27.93 -10.53 -63.00
C LEU A 10 27.80 -9.03 -63.26
N CYS A 11 26.86 -8.35 -62.59
CA CYS A 11 26.90 -6.90 -62.39
C CYS A 11 26.26 -6.50 -61.09
N PHE A 12 27.10 -5.93 -60.21
CA PHE A 12 26.72 -5.18 -58.98
C PHE A 12 25.96 -3.92 -59.38
N LEU A 13 24.77 -3.71 -58.81
CA LEU A 13 24.25 -2.36 -58.70
C LEU A 13 23.43 -2.25 -57.39
N LEU A 14 23.93 -1.41 -56.47
CA LEU A 14 23.20 -0.93 -55.31
C LEU A 14 21.96 -0.17 -55.79
N MET A 15 20.79 -0.58 -55.33
CA MET A 15 19.63 0.31 -55.27
C MET A 15 19.06 0.27 -53.86
N VAL A 16 19.12 1.40 -53.22
CA VAL A 16 18.39 1.74 -51.99
C VAL A 16 16.91 1.86 -52.38
N LEU A 17 16.11 0.96 -51.89
CA LEU A 17 14.64 1.09 -51.91
C LEU A 17 14.13 1.39 -50.51
N HIS A 18 13.61 2.56 -50.34
CA HIS A 18 12.72 2.91 -49.24
C HIS A 18 11.46 2.06 -49.37
N SER A 19 11.25 1.17 -48.39
CA SER A 19 9.96 0.53 -48.17
C SER A 19 9.32 1.18 -46.97
N CYS A 20 8.23 1.92 -47.16
CA CYS A 20 7.26 2.23 -46.10
C CYS A 20 6.55 0.92 -45.79
N GLY A 21 6.85 0.33 -44.67
CA GLY A 21 6.05 -0.68 -44.01
C GLY A 21 5.32 0.01 -42.86
N SER A 22 4.00 0.01 -42.92
CA SER A 22 3.14 0.30 -41.78
C SER A 22 3.14 -0.93 -40.90
N ASP A 23 3.91 -0.89 -39.82
CA ASP A 23 3.76 -1.83 -38.72
C ASP A 23 2.89 -1.17 -37.66
N ASP A 24 1.63 -1.59 -37.60
CA ASP A 24 0.81 -1.51 -36.41
C ASP A 24 1.38 -2.50 -35.38
N SER A 25 2.40 -2.08 -34.67
CA SER A 25 2.79 -2.72 -33.42
C SER A 25 2.07 -1.96 -32.30
N ASN A 26 1.02 -2.56 -31.76
CA ASN A 26 0.58 -2.30 -30.41
C ASN A 26 1.73 -2.75 -29.50
N ASP A 27 2.67 -1.85 -29.24
CA ASP A 27 3.58 -1.99 -28.11
C ASP A 27 2.76 -1.75 -26.84
N VAL A 28 2.21 -2.85 -26.33
CA VAL A 28 1.90 -2.93 -24.89
C VAL A 28 3.23 -2.72 -24.21
N MET A 29 3.40 -1.58 -23.53
CA MET A 29 4.51 -1.39 -22.61
C MET A 29 4.41 -2.51 -21.57
N VAL A 30 5.18 -3.57 -21.79
CA VAL A 30 5.52 -4.50 -20.72
C VAL A 30 6.40 -3.67 -19.81
N VAL A 31 5.87 -3.25 -18.68
CA VAL A 31 6.69 -2.71 -17.60
C VAL A 31 7.52 -3.91 -17.16
N ASP A 32 8.79 -3.95 -17.57
CA ASP A 32 9.73 -4.94 -17.06
C ASP A 32 9.79 -4.80 -15.55
N ASP A 33 9.73 -5.93 -14.85
CA ASP A 33 9.87 -6.10 -13.40
C ASP A 33 11.29 -5.72 -12.87
N ASP A 34 11.94 -4.75 -13.48
CA ASP A 34 13.02 -4.09 -12.78
C ASP A 34 12.39 -3.27 -11.65
N PRO A 35 12.84 -3.47 -10.39
CA PRO A 35 12.38 -2.65 -9.29
C PRO A 35 12.45 -1.21 -9.77
N ILE A 36 11.36 -0.44 -9.58
CA ILE A 36 11.39 1.01 -9.78
C ILE A 36 12.61 1.46 -8.99
N VAL A 37 13.70 1.65 -9.71
CA VAL A 37 14.92 2.22 -9.13
C VAL A 37 14.46 3.61 -8.77
N MET A 38 14.23 3.85 -7.49
CA MET A 38 14.18 5.21 -6.96
C MET A 38 15.52 5.82 -7.36
N THR A 39 15.56 6.41 -8.56
CA THR A 39 16.71 7.18 -8.98
C THR A 39 16.72 8.37 -8.06
N ASP A 40 17.78 8.43 -7.22
CA ASP A 40 18.14 9.61 -6.47
C ASP A 40 18.26 10.79 -7.46
N ASP A 41 17.14 11.45 -7.72
CA ASP A 41 17.17 12.80 -8.22
C ASP A 41 17.59 13.67 -7.04
N ASP A 42 18.89 13.93 -6.95
CA ASP A 42 19.65 14.69 -5.96
C ASP A 42 19.13 14.50 -4.51
N PRO A 43 19.93 13.87 -3.65
CA PRO A 43 19.60 13.88 -2.23
C PRO A 43 19.52 15.35 -1.82
N VAL A 44 18.32 15.81 -1.46
CA VAL A 44 18.23 16.97 -0.58
C VAL A 44 19.12 16.61 0.60
N ASP A 45 20.21 17.32 0.76
CA ASP A 45 21.15 17.15 1.86
C ASP A 45 20.39 17.50 3.15
N MET A 46 19.55 16.57 3.57
CA MET A 46 18.99 16.49 4.91
C MET A 46 20.15 15.96 5.75
N THR A 47 21.17 16.84 5.94
CA THR A 47 22.14 16.59 7.00
C THR A 47 21.35 16.08 8.19
N ASP A 48 21.66 14.85 8.61
CA ASP A 48 21.20 14.23 9.84
C ASP A 48 21.52 15.17 11.03
N ASP A 49 20.77 16.24 11.16
CA ASP A 49 20.54 16.80 12.45
C ASP A 49 19.75 15.70 13.16
N VAL A 50 20.41 15.05 14.11
CA VAL A 50 19.80 14.17 15.10
C VAL A 50 18.75 15.02 15.80
N VAL A 51 17.59 15.16 15.16
CA VAL A 51 16.46 15.85 15.76
C VAL A 51 16.01 14.92 16.87
N PRO A 52 16.15 15.31 18.13
CA PRO A 52 15.69 14.50 19.25
C PRO A 52 14.21 14.17 19.00
N PRO A 53 13.70 13.03 19.53
CA PRO A 53 12.28 12.77 19.45
C PRO A 53 11.57 14.01 19.90
N THR A 54 10.75 14.60 19.03
CA THR A 54 9.87 15.68 19.45
C THR A 54 8.74 14.96 20.19
N SER A 55 8.95 14.70 21.49
CA SER A 55 7.87 14.40 22.39
C SER A 55 7.23 15.74 22.72
N GLY A 56 5.92 15.82 22.49
CA GLY A 56 5.16 16.98 22.89
C GLY A 56 4.21 17.46 21.80
N PHE A 57 3.04 17.82 22.27
CA PHE A 57 1.96 18.38 21.48
C PHE A 57 2.39 19.70 20.82
N VAL A 58 2.24 19.76 19.49
CA VAL A 58 2.45 20.97 18.69
C VAL A 58 1.14 21.24 17.93
N PRO A 59 0.38 22.28 18.32
CA PRO A 59 -0.88 22.60 17.65
C PRO A 59 -0.65 23.12 16.24
N CYS A 60 -1.60 22.85 15.36
CA CYS A 60 -1.66 23.47 14.04
C CYS A 60 -2.17 24.89 14.15
N GLU A 61 -1.28 25.86 14.22
CA GLU A 61 -1.61 27.27 14.33
C GLU A 61 -1.10 28.05 13.11
N ASN A 62 -1.97 28.87 12.52
CA ASN A 62 -1.66 29.67 11.33
C ASN A 62 -1.14 28.84 10.15
N GLY A 63 -1.61 27.60 9.99
CA GLY A 63 -1.23 26.69 8.92
C GLY A 63 0.06 25.91 9.15
N MET A 64 0.60 25.92 10.37
CA MET A 64 1.85 25.22 10.73
C MET A 64 1.75 24.53 12.09
N ALA A 65 2.28 23.31 12.18
CA ALA A 65 2.57 22.61 13.42
C ALA A 65 4.10 22.50 13.56
N GLY A 66 4.73 23.53 14.14
CA GLY A 66 6.19 23.67 14.11
C GLY A 66 6.68 23.92 12.69
N ASP A 67 7.48 23.01 12.13
CA ASP A 67 8.03 23.11 10.77
C ASP A 67 7.13 22.46 9.71
N PHE A 68 6.00 21.87 10.09
CA PHE A 68 5.13 21.10 9.22
C PHE A 68 3.88 21.88 8.82
N PRO A 69 3.63 22.09 7.53
CA PRO A 69 2.35 22.63 7.03
C PRO A 69 1.17 21.76 7.46
N CYS A 70 0.09 22.36 7.90
CA CYS A 70 -1.07 21.64 8.38
C CYS A 70 -2.37 22.44 8.21
N ASP A 71 -3.49 21.74 8.19
CA ASP A 71 -4.84 22.28 8.35
C ASP A 71 -5.68 21.26 9.12
N GLY A 72 -6.20 21.64 10.28
CA GLY A 72 -7.07 20.83 11.09
C GLY A 72 -6.44 19.59 11.77
N PHE A 73 -5.10 19.45 11.76
CA PHE A 73 -4.40 18.34 12.40
C PHE A 73 -3.18 18.82 13.20
N ASP A 74 -3.10 18.39 14.45
CA ASP A 74 -2.01 18.67 15.37
C ASP A 74 -0.96 17.56 15.36
N LEU A 75 0.31 17.90 15.60
CA LEU A 75 1.37 16.94 15.84
C LEU A 75 1.40 16.55 17.32
N LEU A 76 1.31 15.25 17.61
CA LEU A 76 1.43 14.70 18.97
C LEU A 76 2.86 14.21 19.27
N GLY A 77 3.61 13.80 18.25
CA GLY A 77 4.99 13.38 18.40
C GLY A 77 5.54 12.70 17.16
N ARG A 78 6.87 12.50 17.12
CA ARG A 78 7.55 11.79 16.04
C ARG A 78 8.77 11.02 16.53
N ILE A 79 9.15 9.96 15.79
CA ILE A 79 10.39 9.21 16.01
C ILE A 79 11.08 9.05 14.65
N GLY A 80 12.31 9.54 14.54
CA GLY A 80 13.09 9.54 13.32
C GLY A 80 13.70 8.16 12.98
N LEU A 81 14.04 7.94 11.71
CA LEU A 81 14.65 6.71 11.21
C LEU A 81 15.95 6.32 11.93
N SER A 82 16.77 7.30 12.30
CA SER A 82 18.02 7.06 13.03
C SER A 82 17.80 6.36 14.36
N GLN A 83 16.69 6.66 15.06
CA GLN A 83 16.33 6.03 16.33
C GLN A 83 15.94 4.55 16.15
N PHE A 84 15.34 4.23 14.99
CA PHE A 84 15.07 2.86 14.58
C PHE A 84 16.30 2.13 14.02
N SER A 85 17.43 2.82 13.82
CA SER A 85 18.58 2.30 13.08
C SER A 85 18.15 1.72 11.73
N ALA A 86 17.41 2.52 10.94
CA ALA A 86 16.87 2.21 9.62
C ALA A 86 17.20 3.32 8.62
N GLN A 87 17.11 3.00 7.33
CA GLN A 87 17.36 3.93 6.24
C GLN A 87 16.07 4.45 5.60
N SER A 88 14.99 3.66 5.68
CA SER A 88 13.66 4.05 5.20
C SER A 88 12.57 3.39 6.02
N ALA A 89 11.40 4.02 6.06
CA ALA A 89 10.16 3.43 6.52
C ALA A 89 9.25 3.10 5.32
N ASN A 90 8.23 2.29 5.57
CA ASN A 90 7.21 1.89 4.60
C ASN A 90 5.85 1.72 5.30
N ASP A 91 5.13 0.62 5.16
CA ASP A 91 3.78 0.53 5.70
C ASP A 91 3.71 0.64 7.24
N ILE A 92 2.56 1.01 7.73
CA ILE A 92 2.29 1.18 9.15
C ILE A 92 0.94 0.58 9.52
N TRP A 93 0.87 -0.06 10.70
CA TRP A 93 -0.38 -0.50 11.30
C TRP A 93 -0.42 -0.16 12.78
N GLY A 94 -1.62 -0.14 13.37
CA GLY A 94 -1.83 0.11 14.80
C GLY A 94 -2.37 -1.12 15.51
N TRP A 95 -2.03 -1.29 16.78
CA TRP A 95 -2.62 -2.27 17.68
C TRP A 95 -3.07 -1.62 18.97
N THR A 96 -4.33 -1.83 19.32
CA THR A 96 -4.86 -1.49 20.64
C THR A 96 -4.96 -2.77 21.45
N ASP A 97 -4.18 -2.86 22.52
CA ASP A 97 -4.28 -3.97 23.46
C ASP A 97 -5.56 -3.87 24.28
N THR A 98 -6.54 -4.69 23.97
CA THR A 98 -7.84 -4.69 24.64
C THR A 98 -7.77 -5.06 26.13
N THR A 99 -6.66 -5.66 26.61
CA THR A 99 -6.44 -6.05 28.00
C THR A 99 -5.94 -4.87 28.84
N THR A 100 -5.07 -4.03 28.29
CA THR A 100 -4.43 -2.91 28.99
C THR A 100 -4.98 -1.55 28.58
N GLY A 101 -5.57 -1.46 27.40
CA GLY A 101 -5.96 -0.20 26.77
C GLY A 101 -4.80 0.56 26.13
N ASN A 102 -3.60 -0.01 26.12
CA ASN A 102 -2.45 0.61 25.50
C ASN A 102 -2.53 0.54 23.98
N GLU A 103 -1.95 1.55 23.31
CA GLU A 103 -1.91 1.67 21.87
C GLU A 103 -0.47 1.62 21.36
N TYR A 104 -0.28 0.89 20.26
CA TYR A 104 1.04 0.65 19.69
C TYR A 104 1.05 0.95 18.20
N ALA A 105 2.16 1.54 17.73
CA ALA A 105 2.47 1.65 16.31
C ALA A 105 3.41 0.51 15.89
N LEU A 106 3.08 -0.12 14.77
CA LEU A 106 3.89 -1.13 14.10
C LEU A 106 4.35 -0.52 12.77
N ILE A 107 5.59 -0.06 12.71
CA ILE A 107 6.13 0.60 11.52
C ILE A 107 7.09 -0.33 10.76
N GLY A 108 6.79 -0.58 9.50
CA GLY A 108 7.66 -1.26 8.57
C GLY A 108 8.90 -0.42 8.26
N LEU A 109 10.06 -1.07 8.22
CA LEU A 109 11.35 -0.46 7.94
C LEU A 109 12.09 -1.31 6.90
N ASN A 110 13.06 -0.73 6.21
CA ASN A 110 13.85 -1.49 5.23
C ASN A 110 14.52 -2.73 5.82
N ASN A 111 14.76 -2.79 7.13
CA ASN A 111 15.51 -3.86 7.81
C ASN A 111 14.72 -4.63 8.88
N GLY A 112 13.41 -4.41 8.99
CA GLY A 112 12.54 -5.09 9.96
C GLY A 112 11.27 -4.31 10.25
N THR A 113 10.55 -4.65 11.33
CA THR A 113 9.35 -3.94 11.79
C THR A 113 9.58 -3.47 13.21
N ALA A 114 9.45 -2.17 13.47
CA ALA A 114 9.60 -1.58 14.79
C ALA A 114 8.26 -1.47 15.51
N PHE A 115 8.30 -1.58 16.84
CA PHE A 115 7.15 -1.48 17.73
C PHE A 115 7.34 -0.31 18.69
N VAL A 116 6.36 0.58 18.73
CA VAL A 116 6.37 1.78 19.57
C VAL A 116 5.12 1.81 20.42
N ASP A 117 5.25 1.97 21.73
CA ASP A 117 4.14 2.33 22.62
C ASP A 117 3.83 3.82 22.42
N VAL A 118 2.65 4.10 21.90
CA VAL A 118 2.14 5.45 21.61
C VAL A 118 0.98 5.84 22.52
N THR A 119 0.77 5.11 23.60
CA THR A 119 -0.30 5.33 24.58
C THR A 119 -0.20 6.75 25.15
N ASP A 120 1.00 7.13 25.61
CA ASP A 120 1.36 8.47 26.02
C ASP A 120 2.30 9.11 25.00
N THR A 121 1.80 10.02 24.18
CA THR A 121 2.56 10.67 23.12
C THR A 121 3.60 11.67 23.62
N GLU A 122 3.51 12.12 24.87
CA GLU A 122 4.56 12.92 25.50
C GLU A 122 5.77 12.04 25.90
N ASN A 123 5.55 10.73 26.09
CA ASN A 123 6.55 9.75 26.52
C ASN A 123 6.50 8.49 25.68
N MET A 124 6.53 8.59 24.36
CA MET A 124 6.56 7.45 23.46
C MET A 124 7.77 6.56 23.73
N ILE A 125 7.57 5.25 23.68
CA ILE A 125 8.63 4.27 23.93
C ILE A 125 8.87 3.40 22.72
N TYR A 126 10.02 3.52 22.09
CA TYR A 126 10.49 2.54 21.12
C TYR A 126 10.83 1.24 21.84
N LEU A 127 9.93 0.25 21.75
CA LEU A 127 10.02 -1.02 22.47
C LEU A 127 11.05 -1.97 21.86
N GLY A 128 11.24 -1.89 20.56
CA GLY A 128 12.21 -2.73 19.84
C GLY A 128 11.76 -3.08 18.42
N LYS A 129 12.55 -3.94 17.79
CA LYS A 129 12.38 -4.31 16.38
C LYS A 129 12.39 -5.83 16.21
N LEU A 130 11.48 -6.33 15.36
CA LEU A 130 11.58 -7.65 14.75
C LEU A 130 12.41 -7.50 13.48
N PRO A 131 13.65 -8.02 13.43
CA PRO A 131 14.46 -7.95 12.22
C PRO A 131 13.80 -8.68 11.05
N SER A 132 14.10 -8.24 9.83
CA SER A 132 13.66 -8.92 8.60
C SER A 132 14.09 -10.40 8.63
N ALA A 133 13.19 -11.28 8.18
CA ALA A 133 13.48 -12.73 8.13
C ALA A 133 14.55 -13.09 7.08
N SER A 134 14.84 -12.18 6.15
CA SER A 134 15.87 -12.35 5.12
C SER A 134 16.59 -11.01 4.87
N GLY A 135 16.80 -10.59 3.63
CA GLY A 135 17.45 -9.33 3.29
C GLY A 135 16.64 -8.07 3.63
N SER A 136 17.22 -6.91 3.38
CA SER A 136 16.51 -5.63 3.43
C SER A 136 15.54 -5.50 2.25
N SER A 137 14.45 -4.78 2.46
CA SER A 137 13.49 -4.41 1.43
C SER A 137 12.86 -3.07 1.79
N ILE A 138 12.71 -2.18 0.84
CA ILE A 138 11.95 -0.94 1.03
C ILE A 138 10.43 -1.19 0.93
N TRP A 139 10.02 -2.37 0.51
CA TRP A 139 8.62 -2.82 0.47
C TRP A 139 8.37 -3.85 1.56
N ARG A 140 7.59 -3.47 2.55
CA ARG A 140 7.18 -4.30 3.68
C ARG A 140 5.79 -3.87 4.12
N ASP A 141 4.94 -4.85 4.38
CA ASP A 141 3.59 -4.60 4.86
C ASP A 141 3.30 -5.39 6.14
N VAL A 142 2.44 -4.85 6.98
CA VAL A 142 2.05 -5.42 8.27
C VAL A 142 0.55 -5.26 8.52
N LYS A 143 -0.10 -6.35 8.88
CA LYS A 143 -1.49 -6.36 9.34
C LYS A 143 -1.62 -7.19 10.62
N ILE A 144 -2.76 -7.07 11.29
CA ILE A 144 -3.00 -7.71 12.60
C ILE A 144 -4.22 -8.62 12.51
N TYR A 145 -4.12 -9.77 13.18
CA TYR A 145 -5.25 -10.61 13.48
C TYR A 145 -5.17 -11.06 14.95
N GLN A 146 -6.23 -10.82 15.72
CA GLN A 146 -6.21 -10.97 17.17
C GLN A 146 -5.05 -10.16 17.78
N ASP A 147 -4.21 -10.77 18.59
CA ASP A 147 -3.04 -10.16 19.21
C ASP A 147 -1.72 -10.52 18.46
N PHE A 148 -1.77 -10.80 17.15
CA PHE A 148 -0.61 -11.17 16.35
C PHE A 148 -0.43 -10.26 15.15
N ALA A 149 0.81 -9.85 14.91
CA ALA A 149 1.20 -9.16 13.67
C ALA A 149 1.65 -10.19 12.63
N PHE A 150 1.19 -9.99 11.39
CA PHE A 150 1.58 -10.74 10.20
C PHE A 150 2.31 -9.78 9.26
N ILE A 151 3.53 -10.14 8.89
CA ILE A 151 4.46 -9.22 8.23
C ILE A 151 5.04 -9.90 7.00
N VAL A 152 4.89 -9.26 5.85
CA VAL A 152 5.50 -9.67 4.59
C VAL A 152 6.55 -8.67 4.13
N ALA A 153 7.38 -9.04 3.17
CA ALA A 153 8.29 -8.14 2.47
C ALA A 153 8.71 -8.74 1.13
N GLU A 154 9.14 -7.91 0.21
CA GLU A 154 9.67 -8.35 -1.09
C GLU A 154 11.08 -8.96 -1.03
N ALA A 155 11.76 -8.89 0.10
CA ALA A 155 13.05 -9.55 0.27
C ALA A 155 12.93 -11.04 -0.03
N SER A 156 13.77 -11.53 -0.96
CA SER A 156 13.74 -12.93 -1.40
C SER A 156 13.83 -13.91 -0.23
N GLY A 157 12.88 -14.86 -0.19
CA GLY A 157 12.79 -15.85 0.86
C GLY A 157 12.30 -15.30 2.20
N HIS A 158 11.67 -14.11 2.25
CA HIS A 158 11.13 -13.54 3.49
C HIS A 158 9.95 -14.36 4.04
N GLY A 159 9.03 -14.79 3.17
CA GLY A 159 7.80 -15.43 3.62
C GLY A 159 6.89 -14.45 4.39
N MET A 160 6.10 -14.97 5.33
CA MET A 160 5.28 -14.16 6.23
C MET A 160 5.70 -14.44 7.68
N GLN A 161 6.27 -13.44 8.35
CA GLN A 161 6.61 -13.51 9.78
C GLN A 161 5.35 -13.31 10.64
N VAL A 162 5.32 -13.98 11.78
CA VAL A 162 4.27 -13.83 12.79
C VAL A 162 4.90 -13.42 14.11
N PHE A 163 4.31 -12.41 14.78
CA PHE A 163 4.80 -11.91 16.05
C PHE A 163 3.64 -11.75 17.06
N ASP A 164 3.77 -12.32 18.24
CA ASP A 164 2.83 -12.18 19.35
C ASP A 164 2.99 -10.80 19.99
N LEU A 165 2.01 -9.91 19.77
CA LEU A 165 2.00 -8.53 20.25
C LEU A 165 1.86 -8.43 21.77
N THR A 166 1.33 -9.46 22.44
CA THR A 166 1.23 -9.46 23.90
C THR A 166 2.60 -9.41 24.60
N ARG A 167 3.66 -9.76 23.87
CA ARG A 167 5.06 -9.64 24.32
C ARG A 167 5.51 -8.18 24.48
N LEU A 168 4.77 -7.23 23.92
CA LEU A 168 5.05 -5.80 24.05
C LEU A 168 4.61 -5.23 25.41
N ARG A 169 3.72 -5.91 26.14
CA ARG A 169 3.16 -5.44 27.43
C ARG A 169 4.19 -5.17 28.52
N ASN A 170 5.29 -5.91 28.52
CA ASN A 170 6.26 -5.86 29.64
C ASN A 170 7.70 -5.91 29.14
N VAL A 171 8.03 -5.07 28.15
CA VAL A 171 9.39 -5.01 27.61
C VAL A 171 10.34 -4.37 28.63
N SER A 172 11.30 -5.14 29.13
CA SER A 172 12.33 -4.65 30.02
C SER A 172 13.52 -4.10 29.24
N ASN A 173 14.02 -2.92 29.63
CA ASN A 173 15.18 -2.27 29.00
C ASN A 173 15.00 -2.11 27.46
N PRO A 174 13.98 -1.40 26.98
CA PRO A 174 13.82 -1.12 25.55
C PRO A 174 14.97 -0.24 25.02
N PRO A 175 15.31 -0.31 23.71
CA PRO A 175 14.70 -1.20 22.74
C PRO A 175 15.28 -2.62 22.73
N GLN A 176 14.46 -3.61 22.36
CA GLN A 176 14.84 -5.03 22.24
C GLN A 176 14.91 -5.46 20.78
N ASN A 177 15.74 -6.45 20.46
CA ASN A 177 15.62 -7.23 19.23
C ASN A 177 14.74 -8.44 19.50
N PHE A 178 13.60 -8.49 18.82
CA PHE A 178 12.64 -9.59 18.96
C PHE A 178 12.94 -10.74 18.00
N ASN A 179 12.42 -11.92 18.30
CA ASN A 179 12.36 -13.05 17.38
C ASN A 179 10.90 -13.29 17.00
N GLN A 180 10.65 -13.71 15.77
CA GLN A 180 9.34 -14.15 15.31
C GLN A 180 8.84 -15.37 16.12
N ASP A 181 7.53 -15.47 16.30
CA ASP A 181 6.89 -16.60 16.98
C ASP A 181 6.56 -17.73 16.00
N ALA A 182 6.26 -17.38 14.74
CA ALA A 182 6.12 -18.31 13.64
C ALA A 182 6.57 -17.67 12.33
N ARG A 183 6.68 -18.50 11.28
CA ARG A 183 6.95 -18.04 9.92
C ARG A 183 6.29 -18.97 8.91
N TYR A 184 5.45 -18.43 8.04
CA TYR A 184 4.92 -19.15 6.90
C TYR A 184 5.87 -19.00 5.70
N THR A 185 6.29 -20.12 5.13
CA THR A 185 7.25 -20.17 4.01
C THR A 185 6.64 -20.73 2.73
N GLY A 186 5.32 -20.83 2.67
CA GLY A 186 4.60 -21.25 1.46
C GLY A 186 4.59 -20.19 0.37
N ILE A 187 5.06 -18.97 0.68
CA ILE A 187 5.38 -17.90 -0.25
C ILE A 187 6.86 -17.56 -0.14
N GLY A 188 7.48 -17.09 -1.24
CA GLY A 188 8.88 -16.67 -1.24
C GLY A 188 9.05 -15.25 -0.69
N ASN A 189 8.21 -14.35 -1.15
CA ASN A 189 8.10 -12.93 -0.79
C ASN A 189 6.68 -12.47 -1.13
N ALA A 190 6.29 -11.31 -0.66
CA ALA A 190 5.06 -10.64 -1.07
C ALA A 190 5.21 -9.12 -0.93
N HIS A 191 4.50 -8.37 -1.76
CA HIS A 191 4.47 -6.92 -1.73
C HIS A 191 3.61 -6.43 -0.58
N ASN A 192 2.33 -6.84 -0.56
CA ASN A 192 1.36 -6.47 0.46
C ASN A 192 0.68 -7.70 1.10
N ILE A 193 -0.01 -7.46 2.20
CA ILE A 193 -0.84 -8.45 2.90
C ILE A 193 -2.12 -7.78 3.38
N VAL A 194 -3.26 -8.43 3.14
CA VAL A 194 -4.53 -8.04 3.76
C VAL A 194 -5.10 -9.19 4.58
N ILE A 195 -5.96 -8.88 5.53
CA ILE A 195 -6.55 -9.86 6.44
C ILE A 195 -8.06 -9.66 6.49
N ASN A 196 -8.82 -10.72 6.31
CA ASN A 196 -10.21 -10.76 6.73
C ASN A 196 -10.27 -11.35 8.13
N GLU A 197 -10.39 -10.48 9.14
CA GLU A 197 -10.38 -10.87 10.55
C GLU A 197 -11.58 -11.75 10.90
N GLU A 198 -12.74 -11.56 10.27
CA GLU A 198 -13.95 -12.34 10.53
C GLU A 198 -13.76 -13.82 10.15
N MET A 199 -13.06 -14.07 9.05
CA MET A 199 -12.83 -15.42 8.53
C MET A 199 -11.52 -16.04 9.05
N GLY A 200 -10.59 -15.22 9.56
CA GLY A 200 -9.28 -15.68 10.04
C GLY A 200 -8.35 -16.15 8.94
N TYR A 201 -8.32 -15.41 7.83
CA TYR A 201 -7.40 -15.65 6.71
C TYR A 201 -6.56 -14.42 6.42
N ALA A 202 -5.30 -14.66 6.12
CA ALA A 202 -4.40 -13.68 5.54
C ALA A 202 -4.25 -13.90 4.03
N TYR A 203 -4.09 -12.80 3.30
CA TYR A 203 -4.05 -12.76 1.85
C TYR A 203 -2.80 -11.98 1.40
N PRO A 204 -1.61 -12.62 1.39
CA PRO A 204 -0.43 -12.04 0.75
C PRO A 204 -0.66 -11.89 -0.75
N VAL A 205 -0.33 -10.71 -1.30
CA VAL A 205 -0.40 -10.36 -2.72
C VAL A 205 0.95 -9.84 -3.22
N GLY A 206 1.09 -9.67 -4.53
CA GLY A 206 2.34 -9.19 -5.10
C GLY A 206 3.52 -10.15 -4.87
N THR A 207 3.26 -11.44 -4.99
CA THR A 207 4.28 -12.49 -4.93
C THR A 207 4.98 -12.62 -6.29
N ALA A 208 5.92 -13.55 -6.42
CA ALA A 208 6.64 -13.74 -7.67
C ALA A 208 5.70 -14.13 -8.83
N ARG A 209 5.80 -13.46 -9.98
CA ARG A 209 4.93 -13.72 -11.17
C ARG A 209 5.06 -15.13 -11.74
N ASN A 210 6.08 -15.86 -11.35
CA ASN A 210 6.28 -17.25 -11.74
C ASN A 210 5.86 -18.27 -10.68
N ASP A 211 5.19 -17.83 -9.62
CA ASP A 211 4.61 -18.72 -8.62
C ASP A 211 3.31 -19.38 -9.11
N PRO A 212 2.69 -20.31 -8.33
CA PRO A 212 1.46 -20.98 -8.74
C PRO A 212 0.28 -20.05 -9.05
N PHE A 213 0.24 -18.85 -8.47
CA PHE A 213 -0.84 -17.87 -8.63
C PHE A 213 -0.39 -16.61 -9.40
N ARG A 214 0.76 -16.67 -10.10
CA ARG A 214 1.25 -15.61 -11.01
C ARG A 214 1.41 -14.22 -10.38
N GLY A 215 1.77 -14.15 -9.10
CA GLY A 215 1.85 -12.90 -8.37
C GLY A 215 0.50 -12.40 -7.84
N GLY A 216 -0.58 -13.14 -8.06
CA GLY A 216 -1.89 -12.88 -7.47
C GLY A 216 -1.95 -13.21 -5.98
N VAL A 217 -3.17 -13.39 -5.46
CA VAL A 217 -3.39 -13.56 -4.04
C VAL A 217 -3.18 -15.01 -3.57
N HIS A 218 -2.45 -15.19 -2.48
CA HIS A 218 -2.38 -16.45 -1.72
C HIS A 218 -3.38 -16.45 -0.58
N PHE A 219 -3.99 -17.59 -0.28
CA PHE A 219 -4.87 -17.77 0.88
C PHE A 219 -4.12 -18.51 1.97
N VAL A 220 -4.00 -17.90 3.13
CA VAL A 220 -3.30 -18.49 4.28
C VAL A 220 -4.25 -18.51 5.48
N ASP A 221 -4.56 -19.70 5.96
CA ASP A 221 -5.33 -19.89 7.20
C ASP A 221 -4.47 -19.48 8.40
N ILE A 222 -4.93 -18.48 9.15
CA ILE A 222 -4.28 -17.91 10.33
C ILE A 222 -5.14 -18.04 11.60
N GLN A 223 -6.20 -18.87 11.59
CA GLN A 223 -7.02 -19.11 12.77
C GLN A 223 -6.19 -19.65 13.95
N ASN A 224 -5.10 -20.34 13.65
CA ASN A 224 -4.02 -20.59 14.60
C ASN A 224 -2.80 -19.74 14.20
N PRO A 225 -2.63 -18.53 14.76
CA PRO A 225 -1.61 -17.59 14.35
C PRO A 225 -0.17 -18.14 14.39
N THR A 226 0.13 -19.03 15.33
CA THR A 226 1.47 -19.62 15.47
C THR A 226 1.71 -20.84 14.57
N SER A 227 0.71 -21.22 13.77
CA SER A 227 0.81 -22.33 12.82
C SER A 227 0.06 -22.03 11.52
N PRO A 228 0.39 -20.96 10.79
CA PRO A 228 -0.31 -20.58 9.56
C PRO A 228 -0.13 -21.66 8.47
N THR A 229 -1.19 -21.93 7.71
CA THR A 229 -1.20 -22.98 6.67
C THR A 229 -1.79 -22.46 5.36
N GLY A 230 -1.19 -22.85 4.22
CA GLY A 230 -1.72 -22.50 2.90
C GLY A 230 -3.06 -23.14 2.62
N ALA A 231 -4.02 -22.38 2.12
CA ALA A 231 -5.39 -22.81 1.80
C ALA A 231 -5.72 -22.70 0.30
N GLY A 232 -4.80 -22.20 -0.53
CA GLY A 232 -5.01 -22.00 -1.95
C GLY A 232 -4.55 -20.63 -2.40
N GLY A 233 -5.15 -20.11 -3.44
CA GLY A 233 -4.88 -18.79 -4.00
C GLY A 233 -5.68 -18.54 -5.28
N TYR A 234 -5.61 -17.31 -5.80
CA TYR A 234 -6.24 -16.90 -7.04
C TYR A 234 -5.29 -16.02 -7.86
N GLY A 235 -5.13 -16.30 -9.12
CA GLY A 235 -4.18 -15.63 -10.01
C GLY A 235 -4.63 -15.57 -11.47
N ASP A 236 -5.94 -15.71 -11.75
CA ASP A 236 -6.45 -15.71 -13.13
C ASP A 236 -6.29 -14.31 -13.78
N ASN A 237 -6.30 -13.24 -12.99
CA ASN A 237 -6.09 -11.88 -13.44
C ASN A 237 -4.62 -11.39 -13.32
N GLY A 238 -3.67 -12.31 -13.09
CA GLY A 238 -2.24 -11.99 -13.03
C GLY A 238 -1.80 -11.40 -11.69
N TYR A 239 -0.83 -10.47 -11.75
CA TYR A 239 -0.22 -9.85 -10.58
C TYR A 239 -1.23 -8.94 -9.88
N THR A 240 -1.31 -9.05 -8.56
CA THR A 240 -2.08 -8.16 -7.69
C THR A 240 -1.12 -7.37 -6.84
N HIS A 241 -1.10 -6.05 -6.99
CA HIS A 241 -0.22 -5.16 -6.23
C HIS A 241 -0.70 -5.01 -4.78
N ASP A 242 -1.96 -4.62 -4.60
CA ASP A 242 -2.64 -4.52 -3.32
C ASP A 242 -4.08 -5.04 -3.44
N ALA A 243 -4.75 -5.23 -2.31
CA ALA A 243 -6.12 -5.73 -2.30
C ALA A 243 -6.88 -5.28 -1.05
N GLN A 244 -8.19 -5.48 -1.08
CA GLN A 244 -9.02 -5.60 0.11
C GLN A 244 -9.82 -6.90 0.04
N VAL A 245 -9.95 -7.60 1.18
CA VAL A 245 -10.81 -8.79 1.29
C VAL A 245 -11.81 -8.56 2.40
N VAL A 246 -13.09 -8.70 2.07
CA VAL A 246 -14.17 -8.42 3.01
C VAL A 246 -15.17 -9.59 3.06
N THR A 247 -15.80 -9.80 4.21
CA THR A 247 -17.10 -10.49 4.26
C THR A 247 -18.13 -9.49 3.76
N TYR A 248 -18.66 -9.74 2.56
CA TYR A 248 -19.48 -8.76 1.87
C TYR A 248 -20.85 -8.60 2.50
N ASN A 249 -21.17 -7.38 2.86
CA ASN A 249 -22.47 -6.95 3.39
C ASN A 249 -22.98 -5.69 2.66
N GLY A 250 -22.44 -5.42 1.49
CA GLY A 250 -22.79 -4.29 0.64
C GLY A 250 -24.15 -4.45 -0.07
N PRO A 251 -24.45 -3.56 -1.01
CA PRO A 251 -25.77 -3.48 -1.64
C PRO A 251 -26.11 -4.62 -2.60
N ASP A 252 -25.12 -5.37 -3.12
CA ASP A 252 -25.34 -6.50 -4.03
C ASP A 252 -25.78 -7.74 -3.25
N ALA A 253 -27.06 -8.03 -3.26
CA ALA A 253 -27.66 -9.11 -2.47
C ALA A 253 -27.20 -10.52 -2.89
N ASP A 254 -26.71 -10.70 -4.11
CA ASP A 254 -26.26 -12.00 -4.66
C ASP A 254 -24.98 -12.48 -3.96
N TYR A 255 -24.22 -11.54 -3.36
CA TYR A 255 -22.94 -11.79 -2.70
C TYR A 255 -22.98 -11.60 -1.17
N THR A 256 -24.13 -11.30 -0.58
CA THR A 256 -24.25 -11.10 0.87
C THR A 256 -23.69 -12.30 1.66
N GLY A 257 -22.76 -12.04 2.58
CA GLY A 257 -22.08 -13.03 3.41
C GLY A 257 -20.99 -13.83 2.69
N ARG A 258 -20.70 -13.51 1.43
CA ARG A 258 -19.57 -14.06 0.67
C ARG A 258 -18.29 -13.37 1.07
N GLU A 259 -17.20 -14.07 0.91
CA GLU A 259 -15.87 -13.47 1.03
C GLU A 259 -15.39 -12.97 -0.32
N ILE A 260 -15.33 -11.66 -0.45
CA ILE A 260 -15.03 -10.98 -1.71
C ILE A 260 -13.63 -10.39 -1.67
N PHE A 261 -12.83 -10.77 -2.65
CA PHE A 261 -11.54 -10.19 -2.97
C PHE A 261 -11.71 -9.07 -3.99
N ILE A 262 -11.12 -7.91 -3.72
CA ILE A 262 -10.98 -6.82 -4.65
C ILE A 262 -9.48 -6.52 -4.78
N GLY A 263 -8.90 -6.92 -5.91
CA GLY A 263 -7.49 -6.74 -6.21
C GLY A 263 -7.24 -5.51 -7.07
N SER A 264 -6.21 -4.75 -6.72
CA SER A 264 -5.62 -3.70 -7.55
C SER A 264 -4.50 -4.33 -8.37
N ASN A 265 -4.80 -4.64 -9.65
CA ASN A 265 -3.96 -5.47 -10.51
C ASN A 265 -3.23 -4.65 -11.57
N GLU A 266 -2.47 -3.62 -11.16
CA GLU A 266 -1.68 -2.77 -12.07
C GLU A 266 -2.51 -2.09 -13.19
N ASP A 267 -3.20 -2.87 -14.02
CA ASP A 267 -3.94 -2.42 -15.20
C ASP A 267 -5.46 -2.53 -15.06
N GLN A 268 -5.95 -3.05 -13.92
CA GLN A 268 -7.37 -3.25 -13.66
C GLN A 268 -7.69 -3.47 -12.17
N ILE A 269 -8.95 -3.30 -11.80
CA ILE A 269 -9.52 -3.86 -10.58
C ILE A 269 -10.02 -5.27 -10.92
N ALA A 270 -9.70 -6.27 -10.10
CA ALA A 270 -10.21 -7.63 -10.23
C ALA A 270 -11.09 -7.99 -9.03
N ILE A 271 -12.30 -8.49 -9.27
CA ILE A 271 -13.25 -8.86 -8.22
C ILE A 271 -13.53 -10.36 -8.31
N ALA A 272 -13.39 -11.08 -7.18
CA ALA A 272 -13.60 -12.50 -7.12
C ALA A 272 -14.30 -12.95 -5.82
N ASP A 273 -15.20 -13.91 -5.92
CA ASP A 273 -15.72 -14.68 -4.79
C ASP A 273 -14.69 -15.76 -4.39
N ILE A 274 -14.10 -15.58 -3.23
CA ILE A 274 -13.09 -16.47 -2.67
C ILE A 274 -13.59 -17.22 -1.44
N THR A 275 -14.91 -17.32 -1.27
CA THR A 275 -15.56 -18.03 -0.16
C THR A 275 -15.12 -19.48 -0.11
N ASP A 276 -15.13 -20.16 -1.25
CA ASP A 276 -14.54 -21.49 -1.40
C ASP A 276 -13.06 -21.36 -1.83
N LYS A 277 -12.16 -21.51 -0.86
CA LYS A 277 -10.71 -21.40 -1.06
C LYS A 277 -10.15 -22.39 -2.09
N THR A 278 -10.88 -23.47 -2.39
CA THR A 278 -10.47 -24.49 -3.36
C THR A 278 -11.01 -24.21 -4.76
N ASN A 279 -11.98 -23.30 -4.88
CA ASN A 279 -12.62 -22.95 -6.15
C ASN A 279 -13.02 -21.47 -6.18
N PRO A 280 -12.06 -20.53 -6.16
CA PRO A 280 -12.36 -19.11 -6.32
C PRO A 280 -13.00 -18.85 -7.69
N VAL A 281 -13.92 -17.88 -7.74
CA VAL A 281 -14.70 -17.57 -8.95
C VAL A 281 -14.55 -16.07 -9.25
N GLU A 282 -14.06 -15.75 -10.46
CA GLU A 282 -14.09 -14.37 -10.96
C GLU A 282 -15.53 -13.87 -11.03
N ILE A 283 -15.76 -12.67 -10.52
CA ILE A 283 -17.03 -11.97 -10.66
C ILE A 283 -16.92 -11.01 -11.84
N SER A 284 -15.97 -10.07 -11.77
CA SER A 284 -15.76 -9.07 -12.83
C SER A 284 -14.36 -8.47 -12.78
N THR A 285 -14.00 -7.77 -13.86
CA THR A 285 -12.83 -6.89 -13.91
C THR A 285 -13.23 -5.52 -14.43
N LEU A 286 -12.52 -4.49 -14.00
CA LEU A 286 -12.79 -3.11 -14.38
C LEU A 286 -11.50 -2.34 -14.60
N SER A 287 -11.37 -1.72 -15.78
CA SER A 287 -10.31 -0.76 -16.09
C SER A 287 -10.90 0.64 -16.27
N TYR A 288 -10.05 1.66 -16.34
CA TYR A 288 -10.46 3.05 -16.44
C TYR A 288 -9.54 3.87 -17.36
N SER A 289 -9.98 5.06 -17.73
CA SER A 289 -9.23 5.95 -18.65
C SER A 289 -8.04 6.60 -17.93
N ASN A 290 -6.95 6.82 -18.66
CA ASN A 290 -5.71 7.39 -18.15
C ASN A 290 -5.19 6.61 -16.95
N LEU A 291 -5.16 5.31 -17.09
CA LEU A 291 -4.59 4.39 -16.13
C LEU A 291 -3.06 4.48 -16.22
N GLY A 292 -2.40 4.77 -15.10
CA GLY A 292 -0.96 4.68 -14.92
C GLY A 292 -0.58 3.38 -14.23
N TYR A 293 -1.12 3.16 -13.03
CA TYR A 293 -0.88 1.95 -12.23
C TYR A 293 -1.98 1.80 -11.18
N THR A 294 -2.87 0.83 -11.34
CA THR A 294 -3.92 0.51 -10.37
C THR A 294 -3.27 0.01 -9.07
N HIS A 295 -3.22 0.88 -8.05
CA HIS A 295 -2.34 0.71 -6.91
C HIS A 295 -3.03 0.13 -5.67
N GLN A 296 -3.91 0.89 -5.01
CA GLN A 296 -4.55 0.52 -3.75
C GLN A 296 -5.94 1.13 -3.68
N GLY A 297 -6.91 0.38 -3.14
CA GLY A 297 -8.23 0.90 -2.91
C GLY A 297 -8.88 0.37 -1.64
N TRP A 298 -9.90 1.12 -1.16
CA TRP A 298 -10.61 0.79 0.06
C TRP A 298 -12.10 1.08 -0.07
N PHE A 299 -12.93 0.18 0.47
CA PHE A 299 -14.38 0.37 0.53
C PHE A 299 -14.82 1.43 1.53
N THR A 300 -15.94 2.11 1.23
CA THR A 300 -16.76 2.73 2.26
C THR A 300 -17.31 1.67 3.24
N GLU A 301 -17.68 2.09 4.46
CA GLU A 301 -18.14 1.15 5.48
C GLU A 301 -19.40 0.35 5.07
N ASP A 302 -20.25 0.93 4.22
CA ASP A 302 -21.41 0.26 3.62
C ASP A 302 -21.04 -0.63 2.41
N GLN A 303 -19.76 -0.71 2.06
CA GLN A 303 -19.22 -1.49 0.94
C GLN A 303 -19.87 -1.16 -0.42
N ARG A 304 -20.41 0.04 -0.58
CA ARG A 304 -20.99 0.47 -1.85
C ARG A 304 -19.99 1.16 -2.75
N PHE A 305 -19.13 2.00 -2.20
CA PHE A 305 -18.13 2.71 -3.00
C PHE A 305 -16.73 2.21 -2.68
N PHE A 306 -15.93 2.02 -3.74
CA PHE A 306 -14.53 1.67 -3.65
C PHE A 306 -13.70 2.87 -4.12
N LEU A 307 -12.87 3.41 -3.23
CA LEU A 307 -11.98 4.52 -3.48
C LEU A 307 -10.62 3.97 -3.87
N LEU A 308 -10.13 4.32 -5.06
CA LEU A 308 -8.91 3.79 -5.65
C LEU A 308 -7.91 4.91 -5.94
N GLY A 309 -6.66 4.70 -5.59
CA GLY A 309 -5.50 5.46 -6.04
C GLY A 309 -4.83 4.83 -7.27
N ASP A 310 -4.29 5.66 -8.16
CA ASP A 310 -3.47 5.28 -9.31
C ASP A 310 -2.09 5.92 -9.15
N GLU A 311 -1.10 5.14 -8.73
CA GLU A 311 0.19 5.64 -8.27
C GLU A 311 1.05 6.32 -9.36
N LEU A 312 0.76 6.09 -10.65
CA LEU A 312 1.60 6.59 -11.73
C LEU A 312 0.91 7.59 -12.66
N ASP A 313 -0.34 7.98 -12.41
CA ASP A 313 -1.04 8.88 -13.33
C ASP A 313 -0.54 10.33 -13.24
N GLU A 314 -0.07 10.80 -12.08
CA GLU A 314 0.57 12.10 -11.94
C GLU A 314 1.85 12.17 -12.77
N THR A 315 2.67 11.12 -12.75
CA THR A 315 3.93 11.07 -13.50
C THR A 315 3.70 10.82 -14.99
N SER A 316 2.70 10.00 -15.34
CA SER A 316 2.41 9.60 -16.72
C SER A 316 1.63 10.64 -17.50
N PHE A 317 0.70 11.35 -16.84
CA PHE A 317 -0.22 12.28 -17.50
C PHE A 317 -0.12 13.71 -16.97
N GLY A 318 0.61 13.95 -15.87
CA GLY A 318 0.75 15.26 -15.24
C GLY A 318 -0.53 15.72 -14.54
N PHE A 319 -1.29 14.81 -13.99
CA PHE A 319 -2.45 15.13 -13.17
C PHE A 319 -2.02 15.65 -11.80
N ASN A 320 -2.95 16.29 -11.11
CA ASN A 320 -2.89 16.35 -9.66
C ASN A 320 -3.35 14.99 -9.09
N SER A 321 -2.99 14.71 -7.83
CA SER A 321 -3.42 13.55 -7.07
C SER A 321 -4.90 13.22 -7.34
N ARG A 322 -5.20 11.96 -7.71
CA ARG A 322 -6.48 11.57 -8.27
C ARG A 322 -7.08 10.34 -7.61
N THR A 323 -8.06 10.53 -6.74
CA THR A 323 -8.83 9.41 -6.19
C THR A 323 -10.02 9.07 -7.08
N LEU A 324 -10.05 7.86 -7.59
CA LEU A 324 -11.14 7.31 -8.40
C LEU A 324 -12.17 6.63 -7.49
N VAL A 325 -13.45 6.91 -7.67
CA VAL A 325 -14.53 6.30 -6.89
C VAL A 325 -15.39 5.43 -7.78
N PHE A 326 -15.46 4.15 -7.46
CA PHE A 326 -16.29 3.18 -8.18
C PHE A 326 -17.54 2.83 -7.39
N ASP A 327 -18.70 2.83 -8.03
CA ASP A 327 -19.95 2.31 -7.47
C ASP A 327 -19.99 0.78 -7.66
N MET A 328 -19.97 0.07 -6.56
CA MET A 328 -19.98 -1.38 -6.42
C MET A 328 -21.38 -1.91 -6.06
N GLN A 329 -22.43 -1.17 -6.40
CA GLN A 329 -23.81 -1.60 -6.15
C GLN A 329 -24.16 -2.92 -6.86
N ASP A 330 -23.46 -3.24 -7.93
CA ASP A 330 -23.56 -4.46 -8.73
C ASP A 330 -22.13 -4.92 -9.00
N LEU A 331 -21.67 -5.95 -8.30
CA LEU A 331 -20.29 -6.46 -8.39
C LEU A 331 -20.01 -7.14 -9.72
N ASP A 332 -21.04 -7.60 -10.46
CA ASP A 332 -20.89 -8.12 -11.81
C ASP A 332 -20.66 -7.01 -12.84
N ASN A 333 -21.01 -5.75 -12.49
CA ASN A 333 -20.97 -4.63 -13.43
C ASN A 333 -20.63 -3.29 -12.71
N PRO A 334 -19.50 -3.23 -12.01
CA PRO A 334 -19.06 -2.04 -11.29
C PRO A 334 -18.80 -0.88 -12.24
N ARG A 335 -18.90 0.36 -11.76
CA ARG A 335 -18.82 1.56 -12.63
C ARG A 335 -18.07 2.69 -11.94
N LEU A 336 -17.29 3.42 -12.72
CA LEU A 336 -16.75 4.70 -12.25
C LEU A 336 -17.90 5.63 -11.89
N HIS A 337 -17.96 6.04 -10.63
CA HIS A 337 -18.97 6.94 -10.08
C HIS A 337 -18.56 8.39 -10.20
N THR A 338 -17.40 8.73 -9.65
CA THR A 338 -16.81 10.08 -9.69
C THR A 338 -15.29 10.02 -9.54
N THR A 339 -14.64 11.16 -9.69
CA THR A 339 -13.20 11.31 -9.48
C THR A 339 -12.99 12.57 -8.66
N TYR A 340 -12.21 12.47 -7.60
CA TYR A 340 -11.69 13.61 -6.85
C TYR A 340 -10.30 13.96 -7.40
N LEU A 341 -10.04 15.25 -7.59
CA LEU A 341 -8.73 15.79 -7.93
C LEU A 341 -8.22 16.63 -6.75
N GLY A 342 -7.11 16.23 -6.22
CA GLY A 342 -6.43 16.93 -5.14
C GLY A 342 -5.82 18.29 -5.57
N PRO A 343 -5.37 19.10 -4.61
CA PRO A 343 -4.81 20.41 -4.90
C PRO A 343 -3.36 20.39 -5.40
N THR A 344 -2.65 19.26 -5.25
CA THR A 344 -1.21 19.15 -5.53
C THR A 344 -0.93 18.08 -6.58
N GLY A 345 0.26 18.14 -7.19
CA GLY A 345 0.74 17.11 -8.12
C GLY A 345 1.49 15.96 -7.45
N ALA A 346 1.39 15.83 -6.11
CA ALA A 346 1.99 14.72 -5.37
C ALA A 346 1.25 13.41 -5.68
N ILE A 347 2.00 12.32 -5.73
CA ILE A 347 1.47 10.98 -5.99
C ILE A 347 0.59 10.53 -4.81
N ASP A 348 -0.60 10.02 -5.08
CA ASP A 348 -1.41 9.33 -4.08
C ASP A 348 -0.95 7.88 -3.88
N HIS A 349 -1.10 7.38 -2.67
CA HIS A 349 -0.61 6.06 -2.28
C HIS A 349 -1.67 5.32 -1.46
N ASN A 350 -1.37 4.91 -0.23
CA ASN A 350 -2.30 4.13 0.59
C ASN A 350 -3.40 5.01 1.20
N GLY A 351 -4.67 4.56 1.07
CA GLY A 351 -5.81 5.27 1.62
C GLY A 351 -6.79 4.37 2.36
N TYR A 352 -7.34 4.89 3.47
CA TYR A 352 -8.22 4.13 4.36
C TYR A 352 -9.45 4.95 4.74
N VAL A 353 -10.61 4.29 4.78
CA VAL A 353 -11.89 4.91 5.18
C VAL A 353 -12.13 4.69 6.67
N LEU A 354 -12.52 5.74 7.37
CA LEU A 354 -13.04 5.68 8.74
C LEU A 354 -14.29 6.58 8.83
N GLY A 355 -15.45 5.97 9.01
CA GLY A 355 -16.73 6.66 8.98
C GLY A 355 -16.97 7.33 7.62
N SER A 356 -17.16 8.65 7.62
CA SER A 356 -17.33 9.47 6.41
C SER A 356 -16.06 10.17 5.96
N GLU A 357 -14.90 9.67 6.33
CA GLU A 357 -13.63 10.28 6.00
C GLU A 357 -12.69 9.28 5.33
N PHE A 358 -11.98 9.76 4.30
CA PHE A 358 -10.92 9.01 3.62
C PHE A 358 -9.57 9.65 3.95
N TYR A 359 -8.73 8.88 4.59
CA TYR A 359 -7.37 9.24 4.98
C TYR A 359 -6.41 8.75 3.92
N LEU A 360 -5.78 9.67 3.21
CA LEU A 360 -4.92 9.39 2.08
C LEU A 360 -3.47 9.74 2.40
N ALA A 361 -2.58 8.77 2.28
CA ALA A 361 -1.15 9.01 2.19
C ALA A 361 -0.85 9.56 0.78
N ASN A 362 -0.26 10.75 0.70
CA ASN A 362 -0.08 11.47 -0.55
C ASN A 362 1.37 11.90 -0.71
N TYR A 363 2.29 10.96 -0.50
CA TYR A 363 3.75 11.14 -0.56
C TYR A 363 4.22 12.52 -0.13
N THR A 364 4.74 13.32 -1.09
CA THR A 364 5.29 14.67 -0.83
C THR A 364 4.28 15.71 -0.34
N ALA A 365 2.98 15.43 -0.39
CA ALA A 365 1.95 16.30 0.14
C ALA A 365 1.41 15.86 1.52
N GLY A 366 2.05 14.88 2.13
CA GLY A 366 1.71 14.42 3.48
C GLY A 366 0.46 13.55 3.54
N VAL A 367 -0.25 13.61 4.66
CA VAL A 367 -1.58 13.01 4.82
C VAL A 367 -2.64 14.01 4.41
N ARG A 368 -3.57 13.60 3.55
CA ARG A 368 -4.75 14.36 3.14
C ARG A 368 -6.01 13.66 3.63
N VAL A 369 -6.96 14.42 4.14
CA VAL A 369 -8.21 13.86 4.66
C VAL A 369 -9.39 14.43 3.91
N LEU A 370 -10.18 13.53 3.30
CA LEU A 370 -11.32 13.89 2.47
C LEU A 370 -12.63 13.56 3.19
N ASP A 371 -13.57 14.50 3.16
CA ASP A 371 -14.98 14.25 3.52
C ASP A 371 -15.67 13.54 2.35
N ILE A 372 -16.14 12.33 2.61
CA ILE A 372 -16.88 11.47 1.68
C ILE A 372 -18.35 11.29 2.10
N SER A 373 -18.84 12.07 3.05
CA SER A 373 -20.23 11.98 3.56
C SER A 373 -21.30 12.16 2.48
N ASN A 374 -20.99 12.88 1.41
CA ASN A 374 -21.86 13.12 0.27
C ASN A 374 -21.35 12.45 -1.01
N ILE A 375 -20.64 11.33 -0.88
CA ILE A 375 -20.03 10.60 -2.01
C ILE A 375 -21.09 10.12 -3.01
N GLU A 376 -22.30 9.77 -2.57
CA GLU A 376 -23.42 9.39 -3.43
C GLU A 376 -23.85 10.52 -4.39
N ASP A 377 -23.77 11.76 -3.93
CA ASP A 377 -24.03 12.96 -4.73
C ASP A 377 -22.79 13.43 -5.52
N ARG A 378 -21.70 12.63 -5.53
CA ARG A 378 -20.42 12.94 -6.18
C ARG A 378 -19.73 14.18 -5.59
N SER A 379 -19.97 14.45 -4.33
CA SER A 379 -19.37 15.57 -3.60
C SER A 379 -18.33 15.03 -2.62
N ILE A 380 -17.07 15.34 -2.90
CA ILE A 380 -15.91 15.01 -2.08
C ILE A 380 -15.11 16.30 -1.90
N SER A 381 -14.66 16.57 -0.69
CA SER A 381 -13.84 17.77 -0.40
C SER A 381 -12.75 17.45 0.62
N GLU A 382 -11.58 18.06 0.46
CA GLU A 382 -10.53 18.01 1.47
C GLU A 382 -10.99 18.80 2.71
N ILE A 383 -10.83 18.20 3.88
CA ILE A 383 -11.20 18.79 5.17
C ILE A 383 -9.99 19.03 6.08
N GLY A 384 -8.80 18.69 5.63
CA GLY A 384 -7.57 19.01 6.31
C GLY A 384 -6.41 18.13 5.82
N PHE A 385 -5.20 18.52 6.29
CA PHE A 385 -3.98 17.83 5.95
C PHE A 385 -2.90 18.00 7.01
N PHE A 386 -1.90 17.12 6.96
CA PHE A 386 -0.65 17.27 7.70
C PHE A 386 0.52 16.85 6.79
N ASP A 387 1.39 17.81 6.47
CA ASP A 387 2.48 17.61 5.54
C ASP A 387 3.81 17.33 6.28
N THR A 388 4.30 16.10 6.19
CA THR A 388 5.57 15.68 6.80
C THR A 388 6.78 15.98 5.91
N PHE A 389 6.56 16.37 4.64
CA PHE A 389 7.59 16.63 3.64
C PHE A 389 7.49 18.05 3.05
N PRO A 390 7.72 19.11 3.85
CA PRO A 390 7.41 20.50 3.49
C PRO A 390 8.27 21.07 2.35
N ALA A 391 9.24 20.31 1.82
CA ALA A 391 10.17 20.78 0.81
C ALA A 391 9.48 21.07 -0.55
N ASN A 392 8.53 20.24 -0.95
CA ASN A 392 7.75 20.39 -2.18
C ASN A 392 6.56 19.43 -2.19
N ASN A 393 5.65 19.58 -3.19
CA ASN A 393 4.49 18.74 -3.43
C ASN A 393 4.50 18.21 -4.88
N THR A 394 5.67 17.81 -5.38
CA THR A 394 5.83 17.29 -6.73
C THR A 394 5.61 15.78 -6.79
N ALA A 395 5.32 15.25 -7.98
CA ALA A 395 5.20 13.82 -8.18
C ALA A 395 6.55 13.13 -7.95
N SER A 396 6.74 12.59 -6.74
CA SER A 396 7.89 11.75 -6.38
C SER A 396 7.54 10.84 -5.20
N PHE A 397 8.28 9.74 -5.05
CA PHE A 397 8.06 8.71 -4.03
C PHE A 397 8.70 9.04 -2.67
N ASN A 398 8.76 10.32 -2.31
CA ASN A 398 9.25 10.81 -1.02
C ASN A 398 8.08 11.23 -0.12
N GLY A 399 8.26 11.16 1.20
CA GLY A 399 7.26 11.58 2.16
C GLY A 399 6.37 10.42 2.66
N VAL A 400 5.07 10.66 2.78
CA VAL A 400 4.14 9.73 3.44
C VAL A 400 3.84 8.50 2.60
N TRP A 401 4.27 7.33 3.10
CA TRP A 401 3.97 6.02 2.51
C TRP A 401 2.59 5.50 2.91
N SER A 402 2.25 5.59 4.19
CA SER A 402 1.00 4.99 4.71
C SER A 402 0.48 5.73 5.94
N VAL A 403 -0.82 5.58 6.19
CA VAL A 403 -1.54 6.18 7.31
C VAL A 403 -2.46 5.14 7.97
N TYR A 404 -2.57 5.16 9.30
CA TYR A 404 -3.47 4.29 10.06
C TYR A 404 -4.35 5.12 10.98
N PRO A 405 -5.66 5.30 10.68
CA PRO A 405 -6.55 6.19 11.42
C PRO A 405 -7.37 5.49 12.52
N TYR A 406 -7.21 4.18 12.75
CA TYR A 406 -8.20 3.37 13.51
C TYR A 406 -7.90 3.24 15.00
N LEU A 407 -6.94 3.98 15.59
CA LEU A 407 -6.74 3.95 17.03
C LEU A 407 -7.94 4.54 17.78
N ALA A 408 -8.41 3.85 18.82
CA ALA A 408 -9.60 4.25 19.57
C ALA A 408 -9.50 5.63 20.24
N SER A 409 -8.28 6.08 20.53
CA SER A 409 -8.00 7.42 21.07
C SER A 409 -8.17 8.55 20.04
N GLY A 410 -8.35 8.22 18.74
CA GLY A 410 -8.37 9.16 17.63
C GLY A 410 -6.98 9.64 17.21
N LYS A 411 -5.90 9.02 17.71
CA LYS A 411 -4.55 9.20 17.18
C LYS A 411 -4.47 8.57 15.79
N ILE A 412 -3.74 9.22 14.91
CA ILE A 412 -3.49 8.76 13.55
C ILE A 412 -1.99 8.49 13.44
N LEU A 413 -1.63 7.27 13.04
CA LEU A 413 -0.25 6.89 12.79
C LEU A 413 0.11 7.19 11.35
N VAL A 414 1.27 7.78 11.13
CA VAL A 414 1.76 8.13 9.80
C VAL A 414 3.19 7.62 9.64
N SER A 415 3.44 6.91 8.56
CA SER A 415 4.77 6.47 8.17
C SER A 415 5.27 7.32 7.00
N ASP A 416 6.36 8.03 7.22
CA ASP A 416 7.08 8.78 6.19
C ASP A 416 8.36 8.03 5.82
N SER A 417 8.53 7.76 4.52
CA SER A 417 9.64 6.93 4.02
C SER A 417 11.00 7.51 4.31
N ASN A 418 11.13 8.83 4.37
CA ASN A 418 12.38 9.56 4.53
C ASN A 418 12.69 9.91 5.98
N THR A 419 11.64 10.07 6.81
CA THR A 419 11.80 10.69 8.13
C THR A 419 11.31 9.84 9.30
N GLY A 420 10.41 8.84 9.07
CA GLY A 420 10.00 7.84 10.06
C GLY A 420 8.56 7.96 10.53
N LEU A 421 8.33 7.81 11.83
CA LEU A 421 7.00 7.75 12.46
C LEU A 421 6.52 9.13 12.90
N TYR A 422 5.27 9.47 12.55
CA TYR A 422 4.54 10.62 13.11
C TYR A 422 3.23 10.15 13.74
N ILE A 423 2.84 10.80 14.82
CA ILE A 423 1.54 10.66 15.46
C ILE A 423 0.85 12.01 15.35
N ILE A 424 -0.28 12.05 14.66
CA ILE A 424 -1.10 13.25 14.51
C ILE A 424 -2.50 13.01 15.06
N LYS A 425 -3.26 14.08 15.25
CA LYS A 425 -4.66 14.02 15.68
C LYS A 425 -5.41 15.21 15.10
N LYS A 426 -6.72 15.07 14.87
CA LYS A 426 -7.57 16.23 14.55
C LYS A 426 -7.46 17.30 15.64
N SER A 427 -7.30 18.55 15.20
CA SER A 427 -7.35 19.72 16.10
C SER A 427 -8.75 19.87 16.74
N GLU A 428 -8.79 20.31 17.99
CA GLU A 428 -10.04 20.51 18.73
C GLU A 428 -10.76 21.80 18.33
#